data_1b0def68770bcbd0c143155450ca370b
#
_entry.id   1b0def68770bcbd0c143155450ca370b
#
_cell.length_a   1.000
_cell.length_b   1.000
_cell.length_c   1.000
_cell.angle_alpha   90.00
_cell.angle_beta   90.00
_cell.angle_gamma   90.00
#
_symmetry.space_group_name_H-M   'P 1'
#
loop_
_entity.id
_entity.type
_entity.pdbx_description
1 polymer ?
#
loop_
_entity_poly.entity_id
_entity_poly.type
_entity_poly.pdbx_seq_one_letter_code
_entity_poly.pdbx_strand_id
1 'polypeptide(L)'
;MMFGQLCNRDGLRDLVVALEAHQGKLYHLGMGKSVTRSNMSKANENRDCRIFEEFAFHMIDVARKKRATKIFDLDGHVYAFDSTTFDLCLEVFWWAKFRKHKGRVKMHTLYDIETQIPA
;
A
#
# COMPACT_ATOMS: atom_id res chain seq x y z
N MET A 1 3.51 2.91 8.36
CA MET A 1 3.67 2.46 6.96
C MET A 1 3.14 3.47 5.96
N MET A 2 1.90 3.96 6.06
CA MET A 2 1.36 4.99 5.14
C MET A 2 2.23 6.26 5.05
N PHE A 3 2.71 6.79 6.16
CA PHE A 3 3.64 7.92 6.15
C PHE A 3 4.88 7.63 5.28
N GLY A 4 5.44 6.42 5.35
CA GLY A 4 6.56 6.01 4.51
C GLY A 4 6.22 6.03 3.02
N GLN A 5 5.05 5.51 2.65
CA GLN A 5 4.59 5.51 1.25
C GLN A 5 4.34 6.93 0.72
N LEU A 6 3.66 7.76 1.50
CA LEU A 6 3.37 9.14 1.11
C LEU A 6 4.63 10.03 1.01
N CYS A 7 5.70 9.66 1.76
CA CYS A 7 6.99 10.38 1.74
C CYS A 7 8.05 9.70 0.87
N ASN A 8 7.67 8.73 0.02
CA ASN A 8 8.57 7.98 -0.88
C ASN A 8 9.79 7.39 -0.14
N ARG A 9 9.56 6.68 0.98
CA ARG A 9 10.61 6.03 1.75
C ARG A 9 10.80 4.59 1.29
N ASP A 10 12.00 4.26 0.84
CA ASP A 10 12.31 2.97 0.21
C ASP A 10 12.42 1.82 1.22
N GLY A 11 12.65 2.10 2.49
CA GLY A 11 12.82 1.06 3.49
C GLY A 11 12.58 1.49 4.94
N LEU A 12 12.53 0.50 5.85
CA LEU A 12 12.30 0.75 7.27
C LEU A 12 13.37 1.63 7.93
N ARG A 13 14.61 1.57 7.46
CA ARG A 13 15.70 2.41 7.99
C ARG A 13 15.45 3.88 7.67
N ASP A 14 15.14 4.17 6.41
CA ASP A 14 14.84 5.52 5.95
C ASP A 14 13.56 6.06 6.59
N LEU A 15 12.55 5.19 6.73
CA LEU A 15 11.32 5.52 7.45
C LEU A 15 11.59 5.94 8.90
N VAL A 16 12.43 5.19 9.63
CA VAL A 16 12.76 5.52 11.04
C VAL A 16 13.48 6.86 11.14
N VAL A 17 14.45 7.11 10.27
CA VAL A 17 15.15 8.41 10.21
C VAL A 17 14.17 9.57 9.95
N ALA A 18 13.26 9.38 9.01
CA ALA A 18 12.22 10.38 8.72
C ALA A 18 11.27 10.61 9.91
N LEU A 19 10.91 9.56 10.63
CA LEU A 19 10.08 9.66 11.84
C LEU A 19 10.84 10.37 12.98
N GLU A 20 12.11 10.10 13.16
CA GLU A 20 12.98 10.78 14.14
C GLU A 20 13.06 12.28 13.88
N ALA A 21 13.18 12.69 12.61
CA ALA A 21 13.15 14.10 12.23
C ALA A 21 11.82 14.80 12.57
N HIS A 22 10.75 14.02 12.72
CA HIS A 22 9.41 14.52 13.08
C HIS A 22 8.97 14.09 14.47
N GLN A 23 9.89 13.86 15.39
CA GLN A 23 9.64 13.27 16.72
C GLN A 23 8.53 14.02 17.51
N GLY A 24 8.48 15.34 17.43
CA GLY A 24 7.45 16.15 18.09
C GLY A 24 6.01 15.94 17.55
N LYS A 25 5.88 15.30 16.36
CA LYS A 25 4.60 15.03 15.71
C LYS A 25 4.15 13.57 15.80
N LEU A 26 5.00 12.68 16.34
CA LEU A 26 4.71 11.24 16.41
C LEU A 26 3.45 10.91 17.20
N TYR A 27 3.16 11.71 18.23
CA TYR A 27 1.93 11.56 19.02
C TYR A 27 0.68 11.67 18.14
N HIS A 28 0.64 12.61 17.18
CA HIS A 28 -0.49 12.77 16.27
C HIS A 28 -0.65 11.62 15.28
N LEU A 29 0.41 10.82 15.07
CA LEU A 29 0.39 9.61 14.28
C LEU A 29 0.04 8.35 15.10
N GLY A 30 -0.36 8.52 16.37
CA GLY A 30 -0.62 7.42 17.28
C GLY A 30 0.64 6.64 17.70
N MET A 31 1.82 7.22 17.53
CA MET A 31 3.10 6.63 17.89
C MET A 31 3.59 7.20 19.23
N GLY A 32 4.28 6.36 20.02
CA GLY A 32 4.92 6.80 21.25
C GLY A 32 6.13 7.71 20.99
N LYS A 33 6.92 7.95 22.04
CA LYS A 33 8.05 8.90 22.03
C LYS A 33 9.19 8.52 21.08
N SER A 34 9.37 7.24 20.78
CA SER A 34 10.41 6.77 19.84
C SER A 34 9.98 5.52 19.10
N VAL A 35 10.38 5.42 17.86
CA VAL A 35 10.12 4.26 16.99
C VAL A 35 11.46 3.70 16.54
N THR A 36 11.79 2.49 16.95
CA THR A 36 13.01 1.81 16.50
C THR A 36 12.73 0.94 15.27
N ARG A 37 13.75 0.72 14.44
CA ARG A 37 13.67 -0.18 13.30
C ARG A 37 13.23 -1.60 13.71
N SER A 38 13.75 -2.11 14.80
CA SER A 38 13.39 -3.45 15.32
C SER A 38 11.91 -3.53 15.71
N ASN A 39 11.37 -2.49 16.37
CA ASN A 39 9.95 -2.44 16.72
C ASN A 39 9.05 -2.35 15.48
N MET A 40 9.46 -1.56 14.49
CA MET A 40 8.73 -1.46 13.21
C MET A 40 8.74 -2.79 12.45
N SER A 41 9.90 -3.45 12.40
CA SER A 41 10.03 -4.77 11.75
C SER A 41 9.14 -5.80 12.43
N LYS A 42 9.21 -5.94 13.74
CA LYS A 42 8.37 -6.86 14.52
C LYS A 42 6.87 -6.54 14.39
N ALA A 43 6.51 -5.26 14.42
CA ALA A 43 5.13 -4.85 14.24
C ALA A 43 4.60 -5.20 12.84
N ASN A 44 5.43 -5.09 11.81
CA ASN A 44 5.05 -5.45 10.45
C ASN A 44 4.97 -6.98 10.25
N GLU A 45 5.87 -7.73 10.89
CA GLU A 45 5.89 -9.19 10.86
C GLU A 45 4.68 -9.82 11.56
N ASN A 46 4.33 -9.30 12.76
CA ASN A 46 3.32 -9.88 13.63
C ASN A 46 1.88 -9.39 13.33
N ARG A 47 1.70 -8.38 12.51
CA ARG A 47 0.38 -7.88 12.17
C ARG A 47 -0.21 -8.63 10.99
N ASP A 48 -1.50 -8.94 11.10
CA ASP A 48 -2.26 -9.55 10.02
C ASP A 48 -2.35 -8.61 8.81
N CYS A 49 -2.12 -9.13 7.61
CA CYS A 49 -2.23 -8.38 6.35
C CYS A 49 -3.65 -7.84 6.11
N ARG A 50 -4.67 -8.44 6.69
CA ARG A 50 -6.05 -7.98 6.62
C ARG A 50 -6.26 -6.55 7.11
N ILE A 51 -5.41 -6.07 8.04
CA ILE A 51 -5.45 -4.66 8.48
C ILE A 51 -5.25 -3.71 7.29
N PHE A 52 -4.34 -4.03 6.38
CA PHE A 52 -4.09 -3.22 5.19
C PHE A 52 -5.16 -3.41 4.12
N GLU A 53 -5.64 -4.64 3.97
CA GLU A 53 -6.71 -4.98 3.04
C GLU A 53 -8.02 -4.25 3.40
N GLU A 54 -8.50 -4.40 4.63
CA GLU A 54 -9.72 -3.75 5.13
C GLU A 54 -9.61 -2.23 5.07
N PHE A 55 -8.42 -1.70 5.41
CA PHE A 55 -8.17 -0.27 5.28
C PHE A 55 -8.22 0.21 3.83
N ALA A 56 -7.66 -0.56 2.88
CA ALA A 56 -7.71 -0.23 1.47
C ALA A 56 -9.16 -0.19 0.95
N PHE A 57 -9.97 -1.21 1.26
CA PHE A 57 -11.40 -1.23 0.90
C PHE A 57 -12.19 -0.08 1.54
N HIS A 58 -11.92 0.23 2.80
CA HIS A 58 -12.53 1.39 3.45
C HIS A 58 -12.18 2.70 2.72
N MET A 59 -10.91 2.90 2.35
CA MET A 59 -10.49 4.10 1.64
C MET A 59 -11.06 4.19 0.22
N ILE A 60 -11.22 3.06 -0.46
CA ILE A 60 -11.89 2.96 -1.76
C ILE A 60 -13.35 3.44 -1.63
N ASP A 61 -14.08 2.95 -0.62
CA ASP A 61 -15.48 3.35 -0.38
C ASP A 61 -15.60 4.86 -0.06
N VAL A 62 -14.72 5.39 0.79
CA VAL A 62 -14.66 6.83 1.10
C VAL A 62 -14.37 7.67 -0.14
N ALA A 63 -13.43 7.21 -0.97
CA ALA A 63 -13.04 7.92 -2.18
C ALA A 63 -14.17 7.91 -3.23
N ARG A 64 -14.86 6.79 -3.41
CA ARG A 64 -16.01 6.67 -4.32
C ARG A 64 -17.14 7.62 -3.93
N LYS A 65 -17.46 7.72 -2.64
CA LYS A 65 -18.49 8.67 -2.14
C LYS A 65 -18.16 10.13 -2.43
N LYS A 66 -16.87 10.48 -2.51
CA LYS A 66 -16.41 11.85 -2.78
C LYS A 66 -16.27 12.18 -4.27
N ARG A 67 -16.15 11.18 -5.12
CA ARG A 67 -15.72 11.35 -6.52
C ARG A 67 -16.77 10.90 -7.54
N ALA A 68 -18.05 11.13 -7.25
CA ALA A 68 -19.15 10.86 -8.18
C ALA A 68 -19.18 11.90 -9.30
N THR A 69 -18.26 11.81 -10.27
CA THR A 69 -18.25 12.67 -11.46
C THR A 69 -18.31 11.77 -12.69
N LYS A 70 -19.36 11.89 -13.50
CA LYS A 70 -19.41 11.26 -14.82
C LYS A 70 -18.40 11.98 -15.73
N ILE A 71 -17.36 11.27 -16.16
CA ILE A 71 -16.34 11.78 -17.09
C ILE A 71 -16.78 11.46 -18.54
N PHE A 72 -17.51 10.37 -18.72
CA PHE A 72 -17.99 9.92 -20.04
C PHE A 72 -19.52 9.93 -20.09
N ASP A 73 -20.06 10.37 -21.22
CA ASP A 73 -21.48 10.29 -21.53
C ASP A 73 -21.79 8.91 -22.16
N LEU A 74 -21.51 7.86 -21.37
CA LEU A 74 -21.78 6.47 -21.75
C LEU A 74 -22.79 5.87 -20.77
N ASP A 75 -23.71 5.09 -21.31
CA ASP A 75 -24.60 4.26 -20.49
C ASP A 75 -23.81 3.06 -19.96
N GLY A 76 -23.42 3.12 -18.68
CA GLY A 76 -22.69 2.07 -17.99
C GLY A 76 -21.34 2.53 -17.40
N HIS A 77 -20.70 1.65 -16.63
CA HIS A 77 -19.39 1.90 -16.06
C HIS A 77 -18.28 1.44 -17.01
N VAL A 78 -17.25 2.26 -17.16
CA VAL A 78 -16.09 1.95 -17.99
C VAL A 78 -14.92 1.56 -17.06
N TYR A 79 -14.40 0.35 -17.24
CA TYR A 79 -13.29 -0.16 -16.46
C TYR A 79 -12.04 -0.37 -17.32
N ALA A 80 -10.89 -0.02 -16.79
CA ALA A 80 -9.60 -0.42 -17.33
C ALA A 80 -9.04 -1.61 -16.53
N PHE A 81 -8.49 -2.59 -17.24
CA PHE A 81 -7.82 -3.72 -16.62
C PHE A 81 -6.30 -3.57 -16.82
N ASP A 82 -5.59 -3.43 -15.74
CA ASP A 82 -4.13 -3.30 -15.73
C ASP A 82 -3.46 -4.43 -14.95
N SER A 83 -2.20 -4.66 -15.24
CA SER A 83 -1.40 -5.64 -14.52
C SER A 83 0.00 -5.15 -14.22
N THR A 84 0.35 -5.14 -12.95
CA THR A 84 1.68 -4.78 -12.47
C THR A 84 2.42 -6.02 -11.97
N THR A 85 3.70 -6.14 -12.30
CA THR A 85 4.55 -7.25 -11.86
C THR A 85 5.51 -6.76 -10.78
N PHE A 86 5.53 -7.46 -9.64
CA PHE A 86 6.46 -7.22 -8.55
C PHE A 86 7.52 -8.31 -8.51
N ASP A 87 8.79 -7.91 -8.55
CA ASP A 87 9.91 -8.84 -8.32
C ASP A 87 10.06 -9.08 -6.81
N LEU A 88 10.15 -10.34 -6.42
CA LEU A 88 10.27 -10.77 -5.03
C LEU A 88 11.55 -11.57 -4.80
N CYS A 89 12.12 -11.42 -3.59
CA CYS A 89 13.24 -12.24 -3.16
C CYS A 89 12.77 -13.67 -2.87
N LEU A 90 13.29 -14.67 -3.61
CA LEU A 90 12.91 -16.08 -3.43
C LEU A 90 13.28 -16.66 -2.08
N GLU A 91 14.30 -16.14 -1.41
CA GLU A 91 14.69 -16.60 -0.07
C GLU A 91 13.59 -16.33 0.97
N VAL A 92 12.84 -15.26 0.78
CA VAL A 92 11.73 -14.86 1.64
C VAL A 92 10.39 -15.37 1.10
N PHE A 93 10.21 -15.31 -0.23
CA PHE A 93 8.96 -15.62 -0.91
C PHE A 93 9.10 -16.85 -1.81
N TRP A 94 9.52 -17.97 -1.25
CA TRP A 94 9.79 -19.22 -1.97
C TRP A 94 8.60 -19.75 -2.80
N TRP A 95 7.39 -19.42 -2.39
CA TRP A 95 6.16 -19.78 -3.08
C TRP A 95 5.91 -18.99 -4.38
N ALA A 96 6.52 -17.79 -4.52
CA ALA A 96 6.36 -16.90 -5.68
C ALA A 96 7.34 -17.24 -6.82
N LYS A 97 7.74 -18.49 -6.96
CA LYS A 97 8.74 -18.94 -7.94
C LYS A 97 8.25 -18.73 -9.37
N PHE A 98 8.93 -17.88 -10.11
CA PHE A 98 8.67 -17.61 -11.53
C PHE A 98 9.71 -18.26 -12.45
N ARG A 99 11.00 -18.16 -12.09
CA ARG A 99 12.13 -18.80 -12.78
C ARG A 99 13.11 -19.35 -11.74
N LYS A 100 14.13 -20.13 -12.22
CA LYS A 100 15.09 -20.83 -11.36
C LYS A 100 15.67 -19.98 -10.21
N HIS A 101 15.83 -18.65 -10.41
CA HIS A 101 16.41 -17.72 -9.43
C HIS A 101 15.60 -16.42 -9.27
N LYS A 102 14.34 -16.37 -9.71
CA LYS A 102 13.51 -15.16 -9.62
C LYS A 102 12.12 -15.48 -9.10
N GLY A 103 11.71 -14.74 -8.08
CA GLY A 103 10.33 -14.70 -7.61
C GLY A 103 9.58 -13.53 -8.21
N ARG A 104 8.34 -13.74 -8.62
CA ARG A 104 7.47 -12.69 -9.15
C ARG A 104 6.03 -12.93 -8.77
N VAL A 105 5.32 -11.85 -8.48
CA VAL A 105 3.87 -11.83 -8.33
C VAL A 105 3.31 -10.83 -9.32
N LYS A 106 2.25 -11.22 -9.99
CA LYS A 106 1.51 -10.34 -10.88
C LYS A 106 0.21 -9.93 -10.21
N MET A 107 0.05 -8.63 -10.02
CA MET A 107 -1.18 -8.04 -9.49
C MET A 107 -2.02 -7.53 -10.67
N HIS A 108 -3.26 -7.97 -10.74
CA HIS A 108 -4.24 -7.48 -11.69
C HIS A 108 -5.17 -6.51 -10.99
N THR A 109 -5.33 -5.33 -11.55
CA THR A 109 -6.20 -4.29 -11.00
C THR A 109 -7.30 -3.97 -11.99
N LEU A 110 -8.54 -4.05 -11.56
CA LEU A 110 -9.67 -3.48 -12.26
C LEU A 110 -9.82 -2.04 -11.78
N TYR A 111 -9.81 -1.10 -12.70
CA TYR A 111 -9.78 0.33 -12.41
C TYR A 111 -10.99 1.00 -13.04
N ASP A 112 -11.80 1.63 -12.23
CA ASP A 112 -12.91 2.44 -12.70
C ASP A 112 -12.38 3.75 -13.25
N ILE A 113 -12.55 3.99 -14.54
CA ILE A 113 -12.03 5.18 -15.21
C ILE A 113 -12.77 6.44 -14.77
N GLU A 114 -14.06 6.36 -14.47
CA GLU A 114 -14.85 7.51 -14.05
C GLU A 114 -14.44 8.02 -12.67
N THR A 115 -14.30 7.13 -11.71
CA THR A 115 -13.91 7.50 -10.36
C THR A 115 -12.40 7.61 -10.18
N GLN A 116 -11.62 7.03 -11.10
CA GLN A 116 -10.16 6.88 -11.00
C GLN A 116 -9.73 6.11 -9.74
N ILE A 117 -10.48 5.12 -9.35
CA ILE A 117 -10.27 4.32 -8.15
C ILE A 117 -10.36 2.84 -8.53
N PRO A 118 -9.60 1.93 -7.86
CA PRO A 118 -9.78 0.50 -8.04
C PRO A 118 -11.22 0.05 -7.76
N ALA A 119 -11.72 -0.86 -8.59
CA ALA A 119 -13.07 -1.40 -8.47
C ALA A 119 -13.13 -2.54 -7.46
#